data_3efc892f8c1e46e4f7eb49e8f3aba7bf
#
_entry.id   3efc892f8c1e46e4f7eb49e8f3aba7bf
#
_cell.length_a   1.000
_cell.length_b   1.000
_cell.length_c   1.000
_cell.angle_alpha   90.00
_cell.angle_beta   90.00
_cell.angle_gamma   90.00
#
_symmetry.space_group_name_H-M   'P 1'
#
loop_
_entity.id
_entity.type
_entity.pdbx_description
1 polymer ?
#
loop_
_entity_poly.entity_id
_entity_poly.type
_entity_poly.pdbx_seq_one_letter_code
_entity_poly.pdbx_strand_id
1 'polypeptide(L)'
;MTDPEDAVAGTAEDLVADARSLGAPASTRMVKDWVEHGLLARPQFRKTTQRGSDPGLFAREQRVLFRKILEAKRRSPLPRVPHHTVVPLIISMWLNDDRVITDDQARRALRTYARSAGARSHASRTATARAVIDQFAHPEASKQTRRSVERLLLDGEKSRRPRWDTLVPAMKDLAAPWRHDADGLARLDARTIGLPESPVTFDYAVGLWMVKGEVTQQLERESIPPKALLLAREEFRRGWAEYQNDRAALAARGGESAALFTEPTGWEAKVREHVDSFATTLGRVAGLAEPIFDEVRAGLRRR
;
A
#
# COMPACT_ATOMS: atom_id res chain seq x y z
N MET A 1 -25.89 4.47 -26.82
CA MET A 1 -24.86 4.36 -25.77
C MET A 1 -25.22 5.42 -24.77
N THR A 2 -25.87 5.03 -23.65
CA THR A 2 -26.34 5.96 -22.61
C THR A 2 -25.10 6.62 -21.98
N ASP A 3 -25.11 7.95 -21.92
CA ASP A 3 -24.06 8.74 -21.30
C ASP A 3 -23.84 8.25 -19.85
N PRO A 4 -22.58 8.08 -19.39
CA PRO A 4 -22.32 7.74 -17.98
C PRO A 4 -22.96 8.75 -17.00
N GLU A 5 -23.30 9.96 -17.45
CA GLU A 5 -24.00 10.95 -16.65
C GLU A 5 -25.49 10.66 -16.43
N ASP A 6 -26.13 9.79 -17.23
CA ASP A 6 -27.54 9.39 -17.08
C ASP A 6 -27.77 8.18 -16.16
N ALA A 7 -26.72 7.67 -15.50
CA ALA A 7 -26.86 6.55 -14.60
C ALA A 7 -27.75 6.93 -13.39
N VAL A 8 -28.76 6.13 -13.09
CA VAL A 8 -29.57 6.20 -11.86
C VAL A 8 -29.13 5.11 -10.88
N ALA A 9 -29.56 5.20 -9.61
CA ALA A 9 -29.35 4.11 -8.65
C ALA A 9 -29.91 2.80 -9.22
N GLY A 10 -29.25 1.66 -8.95
CA GLY A 10 -29.64 0.38 -9.52
C GLY A 10 -29.33 -0.81 -8.63
N THR A 11 -29.94 -1.94 -8.94
CA THR A 11 -29.74 -3.22 -8.28
C THR A 11 -28.46 -3.92 -8.77
N ALA A 12 -28.10 -5.07 -8.18
CA ALA A 12 -27.00 -5.89 -8.68
C ALA A 12 -27.26 -6.40 -10.11
N GLU A 13 -28.52 -6.64 -10.46
CA GLU A 13 -28.97 -7.04 -11.79
C GLU A 13 -28.75 -5.91 -12.82
N ASP A 14 -29.00 -4.66 -12.42
CA ASP A 14 -28.74 -3.49 -13.27
C ASP A 14 -27.25 -3.32 -13.55
N LEU A 15 -26.38 -3.56 -12.54
CA LEU A 15 -24.93 -3.56 -12.75
C LEU A 15 -24.51 -4.66 -13.73
N VAL A 16 -25.11 -5.85 -13.64
CA VAL A 16 -24.84 -6.94 -14.58
C VAL A 16 -25.32 -6.58 -16.00
N ALA A 17 -26.46 -5.89 -16.13
CA ALA A 17 -26.93 -5.39 -17.41
C ALA A 17 -25.98 -4.35 -18.03
N ASP A 18 -25.46 -3.43 -17.19
CA ASP A 18 -24.43 -2.47 -17.60
C ASP A 18 -23.16 -3.17 -18.11
N ALA A 19 -22.69 -4.20 -17.40
CA ALA A 19 -21.52 -4.95 -17.85
C ALA A 19 -21.75 -5.62 -19.22
N ARG A 20 -22.94 -6.20 -19.44
CA ARG A 20 -23.31 -6.80 -20.74
C ARG A 20 -23.31 -5.77 -21.86
N SER A 21 -23.84 -4.57 -21.62
CA SER A 21 -23.83 -3.48 -22.60
C SER A 21 -22.43 -3.04 -23.00
N LEU A 22 -21.46 -3.20 -22.07
CA LEU A 22 -20.04 -2.95 -22.30
C LEU A 22 -19.31 -4.17 -22.91
N GLY A 23 -20.01 -5.30 -23.16
CA GLY A 23 -19.40 -6.53 -23.64
C GLY A 23 -18.47 -7.21 -22.60
N ALA A 24 -18.67 -6.93 -21.31
CA ALA A 24 -17.90 -7.51 -20.23
C ALA A 24 -18.69 -8.63 -19.53
N PRO A 25 -18.05 -9.80 -19.24
CA PRO A 25 -18.71 -10.84 -18.47
C PRO A 25 -18.90 -10.38 -17.02
N ALA A 26 -20.13 -10.46 -16.52
CA ALA A 26 -20.46 -10.17 -15.13
C ALA A 26 -21.58 -11.05 -14.62
N SER A 27 -21.62 -11.25 -13.31
CA SER A 27 -22.69 -11.94 -12.59
C SER A 27 -22.99 -11.21 -11.28
N THR A 28 -24.17 -11.44 -10.71
CA THR A 28 -24.53 -10.90 -9.39
C THR A 28 -23.58 -11.39 -8.30
N ARG A 29 -23.02 -12.60 -8.45
CA ARG A 29 -21.96 -13.10 -7.56
C ARG A 29 -20.70 -12.23 -7.64
N MET A 30 -20.26 -11.89 -8.86
CA MET A 30 -19.11 -10.99 -9.05
C MET A 30 -19.35 -9.62 -8.39
N VAL A 31 -20.56 -9.07 -8.53
CA VAL A 31 -20.93 -7.80 -7.89
C VAL A 31 -20.82 -7.93 -6.35
N LYS A 32 -21.32 -9.03 -5.76
CA LYS A 32 -21.19 -9.30 -4.32
C LYS A 32 -19.73 -9.42 -3.90
N ASP A 33 -18.92 -10.16 -4.65
CA ASP A 33 -17.48 -10.30 -4.40
C ASP A 33 -16.78 -8.93 -4.46
N TRP A 34 -17.17 -8.06 -5.39
CA TRP A 34 -16.60 -6.70 -5.47
C TRP A 34 -16.99 -5.82 -4.27
N VAL A 35 -18.20 -5.99 -3.75
CA VAL A 35 -18.62 -5.34 -2.49
C VAL A 35 -17.76 -5.83 -1.33
N GLU A 36 -17.56 -7.14 -1.19
CA GLU A 36 -16.74 -7.71 -0.10
C GLU A 36 -15.27 -7.29 -0.17
N HIS A 37 -14.73 -7.15 -1.38
CA HIS A 37 -13.34 -6.68 -1.58
C HIS A 37 -13.17 -5.15 -1.51
N GLY A 38 -14.26 -4.40 -1.32
CA GLY A 38 -14.22 -2.94 -1.24
C GLY A 38 -14.07 -2.23 -2.59
N LEU A 39 -14.26 -2.93 -3.71
CA LEU A 39 -14.32 -2.30 -5.03
C LEU A 39 -15.62 -1.52 -5.25
N LEU A 40 -16.68 -1.93 -4.56
CA LEU A 40 -17.98 -1.26 -4.53
C LEU A 40 -18.44 -1.01 -3.10
N ALA A 41 -19.21 0.06 -2.89
CA ALA A 41 -19.91 0.29 -1.64
C ALA A 41 -21.00 -0.76 -1.45
N ARG A 42 -21.44 -0.95 -0.20
CA ARG A 42 -22.60 -1.79 0.09
C ARG A 42 -23.86 -1.16 -0.48
N PRO A 43 -24.78 -1.96 -1.07
CA PRO A 43 -26.06 -1.46 -1.50
C PRO A 43 -26.88 -1.01 -0.28
N GLN A 44 -27.69 0.03 -0.49
CA GLN A 44 -28.63 0.51 0.51
C GLN A 44 -29.93 -0.29 0.42
N PHE A 45 -30.37 -0.85 1.53
CA PHE A 45 -31.67 -1.54 1.63
C PHE A 45 -32.73 -0.55 2.06
N ARG A 46 -33.83 -0.46 1.29
CA ARG A 46 -35.02 0.27 1.69
C ARG A 46 -36.09 -0.75 2.04
N LYS A 47 -36.71 -0.61 3.21
CA LYS A 47 -37.91 -1.34 3.56
C LYS A 47 -39.09 -0.57 2.98
N THR A 48 -39.67 -1.03 1.87
CA THR A 48 -40.89 -0.43 1.32
C THR A 48 -42.15 -1.22 1.68
N THR A 49 -42.00 -2.48 2.12
CA THR A 49 -43.12 -3.35 2.51
C THR A 49 -42.87 -4.01 3.86
N GLN A 50 -43.97 -4.35 4.57
CA GLN A 50 -43.91 -5.12 5.82
C GLN A 50 -43.46 -6.58 5.62
N ARG A 51 -43.59 -7.12 4.42
CA ARG A 51 -43.26 -8.50 4.08
C ARG A 51 -42.24 -8.51 2.93
N GLY A 52 -40.99 -8.69 3.27
CA GLY A 52 -39.91 -8.89 2.30
C GLY A 52 -38.79 -7.83 2.42
N SER A 53 -37.59 -8.20 1.99
CA SER A 53 -36.47 -7.25 1.80
C SER A 53 -36.45 -6.84 0.34
N ASP A 54 -36.60 -5.55 0.07
CA ASP A 54 -36.36 -5.01 -1.26
C ASP A 54 -34.91 -5.28 -1.69
N PRO A 55 -34.65 -5.46 -3.00
CA PRO A 55 -33.29 -5.58 -3.49
C PRO A 55 -32.49 -4.34 -3.11
N GLY A 56 -31.28 -4.53 -2.62
CA GLY A 56 -30.38 -3.43 -2.27
C GLY A 56 -30.02 -2.60 -3.50
N LEU A 57 -30.05 -1.28 -3.36
CA LEU A 57 -29.73 -0.32 -4.40
C LEU A 57 -28.33 0.23 -4.25
N PHE A 58 -27.53 0.13 -5.30
CA PHE A 58 -26.26 0.84 -5.43
C PHE A 58 -26.54 2.29 -5.84
N ALA A 59 -25.86 3.22 -5.19
CA ALA A 59 -25.92 4.63 -5.58
C ALA A 59 -25.45 4.83 -7.02
N ARG A 60 -25.89 5.91 -7.64
CA ARG A 60 -25.53 6.29 -9.02
C ARG A 60 -24.01 6.27 -9.22
N GLU A 61 -23.27 6.86 -8.29
CA GLU A 61 -21.81 7.00 -8.32
C GLU A 61 -21.13 5.62 -8.32
N GLN A 62 -21.68 4.66 -7.56
CA GLN A 62 -21.17 3.29 -7.51
C GLN A 62 -21.43 2.54 -8.83
N ARG A 63 -22.51 2.82 -9.50
CA ARG A 63 -22.80 2.28 -10.82
C ARG A 63 -21.85 2.83 -11.89
N VAL A 64 -21.57 4.13 -11.86
CA VAL A 64 -20.55 4.77 -12.70
C VAL A 64 -19.16 4.18 -12.41
N LEU A 65 -18.80 4.04 -11.14
CA LEU A 65 -17.53 3.45 -10.72
C LEU A 65 -17.38 2.02 -11.23
N PHE A 66 -18.44 1.20 -11.14
CA PHE A 66 -18.45 -0.17 -11.65
C PHE A 66 -18.12 -0.22 -13.14
N ARG A 67 -18.76 0.63 -13.97
CA ARG A 67 -18.49 0.73 -15.40
C ARG A 67 -17.06 1.15 -15.69
N LYS A 68 -16.54 2.17 -14.99
CA LYS A 68 -15.14 2.63 -15.13
C LYS A 68 -14.13 1.53 -14.78
N ILE A 69 -14.37 0.75 -13.72
CA ILE A 69 -13.50 -0.39 -13.36
C ILE A 69 -13.53 -1.45 -14.47
N LEU A 70 -14.70 -1.78 -15.03
CA LEU A 70 -14.80 -2.74 -16.13
C LEU A 70 -14.04 -2.25 -17.37
N GLU A 71 -14.18 -0.98 -17.74
CA GLU A 71 -13.46 -0.39 -18.86
C GLU A 71 -11.95 -0.41 -18.64
N ALA A 72 -11.48 -0.06 -17.42
CA ALA A 72 -10.06 -0.13 -17.07
C ALA A 72 -9.52 -1.56 -17.18
N LYS A 73 -10.29 -2.55 -16.73
CA LYS A 73 -9.93 -3.98 -16.87
C LYS A 73 -9.86 -4.42 -18.33
N ARG A 74 -10.75 -3.93 -19.20
CA ARG A 74 -10.72 -4.24 -20.64
C ARG A 74 -9.53 -3.63 -21.37
N ARG A 75 -9.08 -2.46 -20.95
CA ARG A 75 -7.89 -1.79 -21.52
C ARG A 75 -6.58 -2.40 -21.03
N SER A 76 -6.61 -3.22 -19.98
CA SER A 76 -5.42 -3.90 -19.49
C SER A 76 -4.93 -4.93 -20.49
N PRO A 77 -3.62 -5.00 -20.76
CA PRO A 77 -3.04 -6.04 -21.62
C PRO A 77 -3.09 -7.43 -20.97
N LEU A 78 -3.42 -7.51 -19.69
CA LEU A 78 -3.50 -8.78 -18.98
C LEU A 78 -4.85 -9.47 -19.25
N PRO A 79 -4.86 -10.76 -19.58
CA PRO A 79 -6.09 -11.50 -19.89
C PRO A 79 -7.04 -11.59 -18.69
N ARG A 80 -6.50 -11.49 -17.48
CA ARG A 80 -7.25 -11.37 -16.23
C ARG A 80 -6.60 -10.34 -15.33
N VAL A 81 -7.33 -9.30 -14.96
CA VAL A 81 -6.91 -8.34 -13.94
C VAL A 81 -7.50 -8.79 -12.60
N PRO A 82 -6.68 -9.31 -11.67
CA PRO A 82 -7.16 -9.70 -10.35
C PRO A 82 -7.74 -8.52 -9.58
N HIS A 83 -8.64 -8.77 -8.65
CA HIS A 83 -9.27 -7.71 -7.85
C HIS A 83 -8.24 -6.88 -7.07
N HIS A 84 -7.21 -7.53 -6.54
CA HIS A 84 -6.16 -6.86 -5.76
C HIS A 84 -5.34 -5.83 -6.57
N THR A 85 -5.32 -5.92 -7.91
CA THR A 85 -4.64 -4.93 -8.77
C THR A 85 -5.43 -3.62 -8.83
N VAL A 86 -6.77 -3.68 -8.68
CA VAL A 86 -7.66 -2.51 -8.77
C VAL A 86 -7.91 -1.88 -7.40
N VAL A 87 -7.79 -2.65 -6.31
CA VAL A 87 -8.02 -2.18 -4.95
C VAL A 87 -7.17 -0.94 -4.58
N PRO A 88 -5.87 -0.85 -4.91
CA PRO A 88 -5.09 0.35 -4.64
C PRO A 88 -5.66 1.62 -5.27
N LEU A 89 -6.30 1.51 -6.46
CA LEU A 89 -6.96 2.65 -7.10
C LEU A 89 -8.14 3.16 -6.25
N ILE A 90 -8.96 2.26 -5.70
CA ILE A 90 -10.06 2.64 -4.82
C ILE A 90 -9.55 3.36 -3.57
N ILE A 91 -8.46 2.87 -2.97
CA ILE A 91 -7.83 3.52 -1.82
C ILE A 91 -7.30 4.91 -2.23
N SER A 92 -6.63 5.02 -3.36
CA SER A 92 -6.10 6.29 -3.87
C SER A 92 -7.21 7.31 -4.14
N MET A 93 -8.34 6.89 -4.73
CA MET A 93 -9.50 7.74 -4.94
C MET A 93 -10.06 8.25 -3.59
N TRP A 94 -10.19 7.37 -2.60
CA TRP A 94 -10.64 7.76 -1.26
C TRP A 94 -9.66 8.75 -0.60
N LEU A 95 -8.35 8.56 -0.75
CA LEU A 95 -7.33 9.47 -0.25
C LEU A 95 -7.39 10.86 -0.90
N ASN A 96 -7.77 10.95 -2.16
CA ASN A 96 -7.89 12.21 -2.90
C ASN A 96 -9.21 12.96 -2.69
N ASP A 97 -10.02 12.56 -1.69
CA ASP A 97 -11.33 13.16 -1.41
C ASP A 97 -12.41 12.87 -2.46
N ASP A 98 -12.29 11.78 -3.13
CA ASP A 98 -13.36 11.33 -4.01
C ASP A 98 -14.56 10.90 -3.16
N ARG A 99 -15.63 11.68 -3.20
CA ARG A 99 -16.87 11.43 -2.47
C ARG A 99 -17.62 10.18 -2.94
N VAL A 100 -17.19 9.60 -4.04
CA VAL A 100 -17.71 8.34 -4.59
C VAL A 100 -17.36 7.16 -3.69
N ILE A 101 -16.21 7.22 -3.01
CA ILE A 101 -15.72 6.13 -2.16
C ILE A 101 -16.10 6.37 -0.70
N THR A 102 -16.94 5.50 -0.14
CA THR A 102 -17.33 5.58 1.27
C THR A 102 -16.21 5.08 2.19
N ASP A 103 -16.19 5.53 3.45
CA ASP A 103 -15.19 5.10 4.44
C ASP A 103 -15.27 3.58 4.72
N ASP A 104 -16.48 3.01 4.75
CA ASP A 104 -16.66 1.55 4.86
C ASP A 104 -16.12 0.79 3.63
N GLN A 105 -16.31 1.35 2.43
CA GLN A 105 -15.73 0.81 1.21
C GLN A 105 -14.20 0.86 1.25
N ALA A 106 -13.62 2.00 1.61
CA ALA A 106 -12.17 2.17 1.74
C ALA A 106 -11.56 1.22 2.79
N ARG A 107 -12.23 1.03 3.93
CA ARG A 107 -11.79 0.09 4.97
C ARG A 107 -11.73 -1.34 4.44
N ARG A 108 -12.74 -1.79 3.68
CA ARG A 108 -12.72 -3.12 3.05
C ARG A 108 -11.64 -3.23 1.97
N ALA A 109 -11.44 -2.17 1.20
CA ALA A 109 -10.36 -2.09 0.21
C ALA A 109 -8.98 -2.19 0.88
N LEU A 110 -8.72 -1.44 1.95
CA LEU A 110 -7.48 -1.52 2.73
C LEU A 110 -7.23 -2.92 3.30
N ARG A 111 -8.26 -3.57 3.84
CA ARG A 111 -8.16 -4.97 4.30
C ARG A 111 -7.80 -5.93 3.15
N THR A 112 -8.44 -5.77 2.01
CA THR A 112 -8.17 -6.60 0.83
C THR A 112 -6.75 -6.38 0.33
N TYR A 113 -6.27 -5.12 0.31
CA TYR A 113 -4.89 -4.78 -0.02
C TYR A 113 -3.90 -5.47 0.94
N ALA A 114 -4.13 -5.37 2.24
CA ALA A 114 -3.29 -5.99 3.27
C ALA A 114 -3.24 -7.52 3.13
N ARG A 115 -4.39 -8.17 2.92
CA ARG A 115 -4.46 -9.62 2.68
C ARG A 115 -3.70 -10.04 1.42
N SER A 116 -3.82 -9.27 0.35
CA SER A 116 -3.11 -9.57 -0.90
C SER A 116 -1.60 -9.45 -0.75
N ALA A 117 -1.13 -8.51 0.07
CA ALA A 117 0.28 -8.39 0.42
C ALA A 117 0.78 -9.61 1.22
N GLY A 118 -0.04 -10.16 2.13
CA GLY A 118 0.28 -11.36 2.91
C GLY A 118 0.18 -12.69 2.14
N ALA A 119 -0.61 -12.73 1.04
CA ALA A 119 -0.87 -13.95 0.26
C ALA A 119 0.09 -14.16 -0.92
N ARG A 120 1.23 -13.48 -0.93
CA ARG A 120 2.20 -13.55 -2.03
C ARG A 120 2.77 -14.97 -2.20
N SER A 121 2.96 -15.39 -3.45
CA SER A 121 3.68 -16.63 -3.77
C SER A 121 5.14 -16.55 -3.26
N HIS A 122 5.77 -17.69 -3.04
CA HIS A 122 7.20 -17.73 -2.67
C HIS A 122 8.06 -16.91 -3.63
N ALA A 123 7.83 -17.02 -4.94
CA ALA A 123 8.55 -16.25 -5.96
C ALA A 123 8.34 -14.73 -5.78
N SER A 124 7.11 -14.28 -5.49
CA SER A 124 6.83 -12.87 -5.25
C SER A 124 7.49 -12.37 -3.96
N ARG A 125 7.51 -13.19 -2.89
CA ARG A 125 8.20 -12.86 -1.63
C ARG A 125 9.70 -12.75 -1.84
N THR A 126 10.29 -13.69 -2.56
CA THR A 126 11.72 -13.66 -2.91
C THR A 126 12.07 -12.42 -3.74
N ALA A 127 11.23 -12.06 -4.72
CA ALA A 127 11.43 -10.84 -5.50
C ALA A 127 11.36 -9.58 -4.63
N THR A 128 10.41 -9.51 -3.68
CA THR A 128 10.31 -8.41 -2.73
C THR A 128 11.52 -8.34 -1.82
N ALA A 129 11.97 -9.46 -1.26
CA ALA A 129 13.15 -9.51 -0.40
C ALA A 129 14.41 -9.04 -1.16
N ARG A 130 14.57 -9.45 -2.41
CA ARG A 130 15.68 -8.99 -3.27
C ARG A 130 15.61 -7.50 -3.56
N ALA A 131 14.42 -6.97 -3.86
CA ALA A 131 14.26 -5.53 -4.08
C ALA A 131 14.64 -4.72 -2.83
N VAL A 132 14.29 -5.19 -1.61
CA VAL A 132 14.73 -4.57 -0.35
C VAL A 132 16.25 -4.65 -0.23
N ILE A 133 16.86 -5.81 -0.50
CA ILE A 133 18.31 -5.97 -0.47
C ILE A 133 18.99 -5.02 -1.45
N ASP A 134 18.52 -4.95 -2.69
CA ASP A 134 19.10 -4.09 -3.73
C ASP A 134 18.99 -2.61 -3.38
N GLN A 135 17.95 -2.23 -2.63
CA GLN A 135 17.78 -0.86 -2.14
C GLN A 135 18.81 -0.47 -1.06
N PHE A 136 19.18 -1.42 -0.19
CA PHE A 136 20.01 -1.14 0.98
C PHE A 136 21.45 -1.66 0.87
N ALA A 137 21.72 -2.56 -0.07
CA ALA A 137 23.01 -3.23 -0.14
C ALA A 137 24.09 -2.31 -0.72
N HIS A 138 25.19 -2.16 0.01
CA HIS A 138 26.41 -1.60 -0.56
C HIS A 138 26.94 -2.51 -1.69
N PRO A 139 27.55 -1.94 -2.74
CA PRO A 139 28.17 -2.75 -3.81
C PRO A 139 29.13 -3.82 -3.30
N GLU A 140 29.92 -3.53 -2.28
CA GLU A 140 30.90 -4.43 -1.68
C GLU A 140 30.30 -5.44 -0.68
N ALA A 141 28.98 -5.38 -0.41
CA ALA A 141 28.34 -6.33 0.47
C ALA A 141 28.51 -7.76 -0.04
N SER A 142 29.00 -8.67 0.80
CA SER A 142 29.29 -10.03 0.43
C SER A 142 28.05 -10.79 -0.03
N LYS A 143 28.22 -11.76 -0.90
CA LYS A 143 27.13 -12.67 -1.31
C LYS A 143 26.54 -13.42 -0.11
N GLN A 144 27.34 -13.70 0.92
CA GLN A 144 26.90 -14.36 2.14
C GLN A 144 25.98 -13.46 2.97
N THR A 145 26.35 -12.18 3.14
CA THR A 145 25.51 -11.18 3.81
C THR A 145 24.17 -11.00 3.10
N ARG A 146 24.19 -10.83 1.77
CA ARG A 146 22.96 -10.72 0.96
C ARG A 146 22.04 -11.93 1.14
N ARG A 147 22.58 -13.17 1.09
CA ARG A 147 21.81 -14.40 1.33
C ARG A 147 21.28 -14.52 2.75
N SER A 148 22.06 -14.06 3.74
CA SER A 148 21.62 -14.08 5.14
C SER A 148 20.42 -13.15 5.35
N VAL A 149 20.48 -11.93 4.80
CA VAL A 149 19.37 -10.97 4.86
C VAL A 149 18.15 -11.49 4.09
N GLU A 150 18.32 -12.04 2.88
CA GLU A 150 17.23 -12.64 2.11
C GLU A 150 16.50 -13.72 2.92
N ARG A 151 17.25 -14.62 3.57
CA ARG A 151 16.67 -15.64 4.44
C ARG A 151 15.91 -15.06 5.63
N LEU A 152 16.47 -14.07 6.32
CA LEU A 152 15.81 -13.42 7.47
C LEU A 152 14.51 -12.71 7.05
N LEU A 153 14.50 -12.06 5.88
CA LEU A 153 13.30 -11.43 5.32
C LEU A 153 12.22 -12.47 5.01
N LEU A 154 12.60 -13.57 4.36
CA LEU A 154 11.66 -14.65 4.00
C LEU A 154 11.12 -15.39 5.23
N ASP A 155 11.96 -15.64 6.23
CA ASP A 155 11.56 -16.27 7.49
C ASP A 155 10.63 -15.35 8.29
N GLY A 156 10.90 -14.05 8.31
CA GLY A 156 10.05 -13.04 8.93
C GLY A 156 8.67 -12.98 8.29
N GLU A 157 8.57 -13.03 6.97
CA GLU A 157 7.29 -13.08 6.26
C GLU A 157 6.52 -14.38 6.55
N LYS A 158 7.22 -15.52 6.61
CA LYS A 158 6.60 -16.82 6.91
C LYS A 158 6.05 -16.90 8.32
N SER A 159 6.79 -16.39 9.30
CA SER A 159 6.38 -16.37 10.71
C SER A 159 5.40 -15.24 11.05
N ARG A 160 5.14 -14.31 10.12
CA ARG A 160 4.41 -13.06 10.34
C ARG A 160 4.96 -12.22 11.51
N ARG A 161 6.18 -12.49 11.93
CA ARG A 161 6.92 -11.78 12.98
C ARG A 161 8.39 -11.73 12.60
N PRO A 162 8.81 -10.69 11.87
CA PRO A 162 10.22 -10.51 11.60
C PRO A 162 11.01 -10.48 12.92
N ARG A 163 12.13 -11.15 12.95
CA ARG A 163 13.05 -11.08 14.08
C ARG A 163 13.92 -9.84 13.93
N TRP A 164 13.38 -8.71 14.35
CA TRP A 164 14.03 -7.41 14.19
C TRP A 164 15.37 -7.33 14.87
N ASP A 165 15.52 -8.00 16.02
CA ASP A 165 16.75 -8.16 16.77
C ASP A 165 17.91 -8.75 15.96
N THR A 166 17.62 -9.59 14.99
CA THR A 166 18.59 -10.19 14.07
C THR A 166 18.59 -9.52 12.69
N LEU A 167 17.46 -9.06 12.20
CA LEU A 167 17.35 -8.48 10.87
C LEU A 167 17.99 -7.10 10.78
N VAL A 168 17.79 -6.22 11.78
CA VAL A 168 18.37 -4.87 11.77
C VAL A 168 19.89 -4.88 11.75
N PRO A 169 20.59 -5.66 12.62
CA PRO A 169 22.05 -5.81 12.52
C PRO A 169 22.52 -6.36 11.17
N ALA A 170 21.82 -7.37 10.63
CA ALA A 170 22.17 -7.94 9.32
C ALA A 170 21.98 -6.95 8.16
N MET A 171 20.95 -6.11 8.21
CA MET A 171 20.76 -5.03 7.23
C MET A 171 21.84 -3.94 7.36
N LYS A 172 22.29 -3.67 8.57
CA LYS A 172 23.40 -2.78 8.84
C LYS A 172 24.69 -3.30 8.18
N ASP A 173 25.04 -4.59 8.39
CA ASP A 173 26.20 -5.23 7.75
C ASP A 173 26.06 -5.25 6.21
N LEU A 174 24.84 -5.30 5.71
CA LEU A 174 24.55 -5.21 4.28
C LEU A 174 24.83 -3.82 3.70
N ALA A 175 24.46 -2.76 4.44
CA ALA A 175 24.62 -1.37 4.01
C ALA A 175 26.05 -0.83 4.24
N ALA A 176 26.76 -1.32 5.25
CA ALA A 176 28.10 -0.85 5.62
C ALA A 176 29.04 -2.00 6.02
N PRO A 177 29.45 -2.85 5.06
CA PRO A 177 30.19 -4.08 5.33
C PRO A 177 31.61 -3.88 5.92
N TRP A 178 32.16 -2.68 5.87
CA TRP A 178 33.50 -2.36 6.40
C TRP A 178 33.49 -1.75 7.80
N ARG A 179 32.33 -1.49 8.40
CA ARG A 179 32.22 -0.88 9.70
C ARG A 179 32.10 -1.95 10.78
N HIS A 180 33.17 -2.15 11.51
CA HIS A 180 33.22 -3.12 12.62
C HIS A 180 33.10 -2.46 14.01
N ASP A 181 33.17 -1.13 14.10
CA ASP A 181 33.07 -0.38 15.33
C ASP A 181 31.64 0.04 15.68
N ALA A 182 31.23 -0.18 16.90
CA ALA A 182 29.87 0.07 17.38
C ALA A 182 29.50 1.57 17.39
N ASP A 183 30.46 2.46 17.59
CA ASP A 183 30.19 3.89 17.74
C ASP A 183 29.99 4.63 16.41
N GLY A 184 30.61 4.15 15.33
CA GLY A 184 30.45 4.69 14.01
C GLY A 184 29.11 4.38 13.35
N LEU A 185 28.37 3.41 13.88
CA LEU A 185 27.17 2.85 13.27
C LEU A 185 25.86 3.40 13.80
N ALA A 186 25.87 4.09 14.93
CA ALA A 186 24.71 4.79 15.46
C ALA A 186 24.21 5.90 14.51
N ARG A 187 25.00 6.25 13.49
CA ARG A 187 24.70 7.26 12.48
C ARG A 187 25.01 6.74 11.07
N LEU A 188 24.37 5.67 10.67
CA LEU A 188 24.26 5.37 9.24
C LEU A 188 23.30 6.41 8.65
N ASP A 189 23.86 7.55 8.26
CA ASP A 189 23.12 8.54 7.48
C ASP A 189 23.12 8.14 6.00
N ALA A 190 22.38 8.89 5.20
CA ALA A 190 22.29 8.65 3.78
C ALA A 190 23.65 8.73 3.06
N ARG A 191 24.61 9.50 3.60
CA ARG A 191 26.00 9.57 3.08
C ARG A 191 26.73 8.23 3.22
N THR A 192 26.43 7.48 4.28
CA THR A 192 27.06 6.19 4.56
C THR A 192 26.63 5.10 3.57
N ILE A 193 25.42 5.21 3.07
CA ILE A 193 24.86 4.28 2.05
C ILE A 193 25.00 4.81 0.61
N GLY A 194 25.88 5.80 0.39
CA GLY A 194 26.10 6.35 -0.95
C GLY A 194 25.09 7.40 -1.41
N LEU A 195 24.31 7.97 -0.47
CA LEU A 195 23.28 8.98 -0.74
C LEU A 195 23.58 10.27 0.03
N PRO A 196 24.68 10.98 -0.28
CA PRO A 196 25.23 12.05 0.57
C PRO A 196 24.29 13.24 0.80
N GLU A 197 23.30 13.42 -0.04
CA GLU A 197 22.38 14.55 0.02
C GLU A 197 20.96 14.17 0.47
N SER A 198 20.70 12.91 0.77
CA SER A 198 19.38 12.47 1.23
C SER A 198 19.16 12.90 2.69
N PRO A 199 18.02 13.52 3.01
CA PRO A 199 17.64 13.83 4.40
C PRO A 199 17.23 12.57 5.19
N VAL A 200 17.21 11.39 4.56
CA VAL A 200 16.73 10.14 5.14
C VAL A 200 17.89 9.37 5.75
N THR A 201 17.83 9.12 7.05
CA THR A 201 18.78 8.27 7.75
C THR A 201 18.43 6.79 7.56
N PHE A 202 19.42 5.89 7.72
CA PHE A 202 19.22 4.45 7.58
C PHE A 202 18.18 3.90 8.58
N ASP A 203 18.25 4.30 9.84
CA ASP A 203 17.32 3.91 10.88
C ASP A 203 15.90 4.38 10.55
N TYR A 204 15.76 5.59 9.99
CA TYR A 204 14.47 6.10 9.54
C TYR A 204 13.90 5.29 8.37
N ALA A 205 14.72 4.98 7.36
CA ALA A 205 14.29 4.19 6.21
C ALA A 205 13.84 2.78 6.61
N VAL A 206 14.62 2.11 7.47
CA VAL A 206 14.28 0.79 8.02
C VAL A 206 13.03 0.89 8.89
N GLY A 207 12.93 1.90 9.74
CA GLY A 207 11.76 2.14 10.59
C GLY A 207 10.49 2.32 9.78
N LEU A 208 10.51 3.13 8.72
CA LEU A 208 9.36 3.31 7.82
C LEU A 208 8.93 2.00 7.15
N TRP A 209 9.88 1.19 6.72
CA TRP A 209 9.57 -0.11 6.14
C TRP A 209 8.91 -1.05 7.16
N MET A 210 9.41 -1.08 8.40
CA MET A 210 8.79 -1.85 9.49
C MET A 210 7.39 -1.35 9.84
N VAL A 211 7.19 -0.04 9.92
CA VAL A 211 5.87 0.57 10.17
C VAL A 211 4.87 0.16 9.12
N LYS A 212 5.24 0.17 7.83
CA LYS A 212 4.37 -0.32 6.74
C LYS A 212 3.98 -1.78 6.93
N GLY A 213 4.94 -2.62 7.34
CA GLY A 213 4.69 -4.03 7.63
C GLY A 213 3.68 -4.23 8.77
N GLU A 214 3.87 -3.51 9.88
CA GLU A 214 2.96 -3.58 11.04
C GLU A 214 1.56 -3.05 10.70
N VAL A 215 1.47 -1.90 10.03
CA VAL A 215 0.18 -1.36 9.54
C VAL A 215 -0.55 -2.37 8.67
N THR A 216 0.17 -3.04 7.76
CA THR A 216 -0.42 -4.08 6.91
C THR A 216 -1.01 -5.22 7.74
N GLN A 217 -0.31 -5.70 8.78
CA GLN A 217 -0.83 -6.73 9.68
C GLN A 217 -2.05 -6.25 10.47
N GLN A 218 -2.02 -5.01 10.98
CA GLN A 218 -3.11 -4.43 11.74
C GLN A 218 -4.36 -4.21 10.87
N LEU A 219 -4.19 -3.81 9.60
CA LEU A 219 -5.29 -3.70 8.63
C LEU A 219 -5.90 -5.08 8.30
N GLU A 220 -5.06 -6.11 8.14
CA GLU A 220 -5.54 -7.49 7.91
C GLU A 220 -6.38 -7.99 9.07
N ARG A 221 -5.97 -7.69 10.32
CA ARG A 221 -6.65 -8.07 11.56
C ARG A 221 -7.84 -7.17 11.93
N GLU A 222 -8.07 -6.11 11.17
CA GLU A 222 -9.09 -5.09 11.44
C GLU A 222 -8.93 -4.41 12.83
N SER A 223 -7.71 -4.35 13.35
CA SER A 223 -7.43 -3.81 14.69
C SER A 223 -7.23 -2.29 14.70
N ILE A 224 -7.09 -1.65 13.53
CA ILE A 224 -7.01 -0.19 13.44
C ILE A 224 -8.41 0.43 13.61
N PRO A 225 -8.59 1.31 14.61
CA PRO A 225 -9.88 1.96 14.83
C PRO A 225 -10.31 2.82 13.62
N PRO A 226 -11.61 2.86 13.28
CA PRO A 226 -12.11 3.71 12.19
C PRO A 226 -11.71 5.18 12.33
N LYS A 227 -11.70 5.71 13.55
CA LYS A 227 -11.27 7.09 13.83
C LYS A 227 -9.82 7.35 13.45
N ALA A 228 -8.93 6.39 13.68
CA ALA A 228 -7.52 6.52 13.29
C ALA A 228 -7.36 6.54 11.76
N LEU A 229 -8.15 5.75 11.03
CA LEU A 229 -8.16 5.78 9.56
C LEU A 229 -8.57 7.15 9.01
N LEU A 230 -9.61 7.77 9.58
CA LEU A 230 -10.08 9.09 9.15
C LEU A 230 -9.07 10.18 9.48
N LEU A 231 -8.51 10.18 10.68
CA LEU A 231 -7.45 11.12 11.06
C LEU A 231 -6.22 10.98 10.17
N ALA A 232 -5.79 9.75 9.88
CA ALA A 232 -4.67 9.50 9.00
C ALA A 232 -4.95 9.98 7.57
N ARG A 233 -6.18 9.84 7.09
CA ARG A 233 -6.61 10.38 5.78
C ARG A 233 -6.48 11.89 5.73
N GLU A 234 -6.95 12.59 6.75
CA GLU A 234 -6.88 14.06 6.83
C GLU A 234 -5.44 14.54 6.92
N GLU A 235 -4.59 13.91 7.74
CA GLU A 235 -3.18 14.23 7.82
C GLU A 235 -2.44 13.93 6.51
N PHE A 236 -2.73 12.80 5.91
CA PHE A 236 -2.15 12.42 4.63
C PHE A 236 -2.46 13.46 3.55
N ARG A 237 -3.69 13.91 3.44
CA ARG A 237 -4.08 14.94 2.45
C ARG A 237 -3.34 16.25 2.64
N ARG A 238 -3.19 16.69 3.89
CA ARG A 238 -2.44 17.91 4.20
C ARG A 238 -0.97 17.78 3.82
N GLY A 239 -0.32 16.69 4.20
CA GLY A 239 1.10 16.48 3.97
C GLY A 239 1.46 16.01 2.56
N TRP A 240 0.50 15.45 1.78
CA TRP A 240 0.81 14.91 0.47
C TRP A 240 1.23 15.97 -0.55
N ALA A 241 0.57 17.12 -0.55
CA ALA A 241 0.92 18.21 -1.44
C ALA A 241 2.31 18.78 -1.13
N GLU A 242 2.65 18.95 0.14
CA GLU A 242 3.98 19.38 0.60
C GLU A 242 5.04 18.34 0.19
N TYR A 243 4.80 17.07 0.47
CA TYR A 243 5.69 15.99 0.06
C TYR A 243 5.96 15.97 -1.45
N GLN A 244 4.95 16.20 -2.29
CA GLN A 244 5.14 16.24 -3.75
C GLN A 244 6.00 17.43 -4.17
N ASN A 245 5.85 18.58 -3.52
CA ASN A 245 6.68 19.75 -3.77
C ASN A 245 8.13 19.52 -3.35
N ASP A 246 8.36 19.03 -2.15
CA ASP A 246 9.69 18.71 -1.62
C ASP A 246 10.39 17.66 -2.49
N ARG A 247 9.65 16.64 -2.88
CA ARG A 247 10.14 15.59 -3.76
C ARG A 247 10.61 16.14 -5.10
N ALA A 248 9.82 16.99 -5.73
CA ALA A 248 10.19 17.63 -6.99
C ALA A 248 11.47 18.48 -6.85
N ALA A 249 11.58 19.23 -5.74
CA ALA A 249 12.76 20.00 -5.43
C ALA A 249 14.00 19.13 -5.19
N LEU A 250 13.86 17.99 -4.51
CA LEU A 250 14.94 17.02 -4.25
C LEU A 250 15.37 16.31 -5.54
N ALA A 251 14.42 15.91 -6.38
CA ALA A 251 14.71 15.32 -7.68
C ALA A 251 15.46 16.30 -8.61
N ALA A 252 15.10 17.58 -8.55
CA ALA A 252 15.73 18.62 -9.36
C ALA A 252 17.18 18.93 -8.97
N ARG A 253 17.61 18.61 -7.73
CA ARG A 253 19.00 18.80 -7.29
C ARG A 253 20.00 17.91 -8.02
N GLY A 254 19.54 16.81 -8.65
CA GLY A 254 20.40 15.84 -9.32
C GLY A 254 21.21 14.97 -8.35
N GLY A 255 22.15 14.21 -8.89
CA GLY A 255 22.98 13.29 -8.13
C GLY A 255 22.31 11.90 -7.90
N GLU A 256 23.02 10.99 -7.24
CA GLU A 256 22.53 9.62 -7.03
C GLU A 256 21.26 9.58 -6.18
N SER A 257 21.11 10.51 -5.22
CA SER A 257 19.93 10.60 -4.37
C SER A 257 18.67 11.06 -5.12
N ALA A 258 18.81 11.79 -6.23
CA ALA A 258 17.67 12.23 -7.03
C ALA A 258 16.83 11.06 -7.54
N ALA A 259 17.43 9.90 -7.77
CA ALA A 259 16.73 8.68 -8.19
C ALA A 259 15.67 8.21 -7.17
N LEU A 260 15.88 8.45 -5.87
CA LEU A 260 14.94 8.11 -4.80
C LEU A 260 13.68 8.99 -4.82
N PHE A 261 13.82 10.21 -5.37
CA PHE A 261 12.76 11.21 -5.42
C PHE A 261 12.14 11.35 -6.81
N THR A 262 12.59 10.52 -7.76
CA THR A 262 12.00 10.47 -9.11
C THR A 262 10.56 9.98 -9.04
N GLU A 263 9.67 10.66 -9.75
CA GLU A 263 8.27 10.26 -9.82
C GLU A 263 8.14 8.89 -10.46
N PRO A 264 7.39 7.96 -9.85
CA PRO A 264 7.21 6.63 -10.43
C PRO A 264 6.52 6.73 -11.78
N THR A 265 7.00 5.94 -12.73
CA THR A 265 6.44 5.86 -14.08
C THR A 265 5.26 4.91 -14.12
N GLY A 266 4.18 5.37 -14.74
CA GLY A 266 2.95 4.59 -14.87
C GLY A 266 2.00 4.72 -13.68
N TRP A 267 0.73 4.56 -13.97
CA TRP A 267 -0.36 4.80 -13.00
C TRP A 267 -0.32 3.80 -11.83
N GLU A 268 0.04 2.54 -12.08
CA GLU A 268 0.11 1.50 -11.04
C GLU A 268 1.18 1.80 -9.98
N ALA A 269 2.34 2.29 -10.42
CA ALA A 269 3.43 2.66 -9.53
C ALA A 269 3.07 3.91 -8.70
N LYS A 270 2.45 4.92 -9.33
CA LYS A 270 1.95 6.14 -8.65
C LYS A 270 0.90 5.81 -7.59
N VAL A 271 -0.06 4.97 -7.93
CA VAL A 271 -1.11 4.53 -7.00
C VAL A 271 -0.53 3.73 -5.84
N ARG A 272 0.45 2.87 -6.11
CA ARG A 272 1.13 2.09 -5.06
C ARG A 272 1.88 3.01 -4.11
N GLU A 273 2.67 3.95 -4.63
CA GLU A 273 3.35 4.94 -3.80
C GLU A 273 2.38 5.72 -2.91
N HIS A 274 1.24 6.12 -3.45
CA HIS A 274 0.20 6.84 -2.72
C HIS A 274 -0.33 6.02 -1.54
N VAL A 275 -0.62 4.74 -1.76
CA VAL A 275 -1.08 3.81 -0.70
C VAL A 275 0.03 3.51 0.31
N ASP A 276 1.27 3.35 -0.14
CA ASP A 276 2.42 3.08 0.73
C ASP A 276 2.75 4.28 1.62
N SER A 277 2.65 5.49 1.09
CA SER A 277 2.83 6.73 1.85
C SER A 277 1.72 6.91 2.89
N PHE A 278 0.47 6.59 2.52
CA PHE A 278 -0.64 6.58 3.47
C PHE A 278 -0.42 5.58 4.61
N ALA A 279 0.10 4.38 4.32
CA ALA A 279 0.40 3.39 5.37
C ALA A 279 1.39 3.93 6.41
N THR A 280 2.37 4.72 6.00
CA THR A 280 3.31 5.39 6.91
C THR A 280 2.59 6.42 7.81
N THR A 281 1.76 7.27 7.23
CA THR A 281 0.95 8.24 7.98
C THR A 281 0.01 7.54 8.97
N LEU A 282 -0.63 6.46 8.52
CA LEU A 282 -1.52 5.66 9.37
C LEU A 282 -0.77 5.02 10.54
N GLY A 283 0.44 4.53 10.32
CA GLY A 283 1.28 3.98 11.39
C GLY A 283 1.62 5.00 12.46
N ARG A 284 1.90 6.25 12.07
CA ARG A 284 2.12 7.35 13.00
C ARG A 284 0.85 7.70 13.78
N VAL A 285 -0.25 7.91 13.10
CA VAL A 285 -1.55 8.27 13.74
C VAL A 285 -2.07 7.17 14.65
N ALA A 286 -1.84 5.91 14.30
CA ALA A 286 -2.23 4.76 15.12
C ALA A 286 -1.27 4.47 16.29
N GLY A 287 -0.20 5.28 16.47
CA GLY A 287 0.79 5.10 17.54
C GLY A 287 1.71 3.88 17.36
N LEU A 288 1.82 3.36 16.15
CA LEU A 288 2.67 2.20 15.84
C LEU A 288 4.10 2.58 15.51
N ALA A 289 4.34 3.83 15.11
CA ALA A 289 5.63 4.27 14.60
C ALA A 289 6.69 4.39 15.70
N GLU A 290 6.39 5.09 16.79
CA GLU A 290 7.38 5.37 17.85
C GLU A 290 8.00 4.10 18.46
N PRO A 291 7.21 3.08 18.88
CA PRO A 291 7.78 1.85 19.41
C PRO A 291 8.71 1.15 18.41
N ILE A 292 8.36 1.19 17.12
CA ILE A 292 9.15 0.58 16.04
C ILE A 292 10.47 1.33 15.86
N PHE A 293 10.44 2.66 15.82
CA PHE A 293 11.66 3.46 15.71
C PHE A 293 12.60 3.26 16.92
N ASP A 294 12.05 3.15 18.12
CA ASP A 294 12.85 2.86 19.31
C ASP A 294 13.50 1.47 19.24
N GLU A 295 12.77 0.46 18.74
CA GLU A 295 13.31 -0.89 18.53
C GLU A 295 14.41 -0.92 17.46
N VAL A 296 14.24 -0.19 16.35
CA VAL A 296 15.28 -0.06 15.31
C VAL A 296 16.53 0.58 15.88
N ARG A 297 16.40 1.70 16.60
CA ARG A 297 17.52 2.38 17.24
C ARG A 297 18.24 1.48 18.26
N ALA A 298 17.48 0.72 19.05
CA ALA A 298 18.04 -0.25 19.98
C ALA A 298 18.77 -1.39 19.26
N GLY A 299 18.23 -1.89 18.16
CA GLY A 299 18.85 -2.91 17.31
C GLY A 299 20.17 -2.45 16.69
N LEU A 300 20.24 -1.19 16.24
CA LEU A 300 21.46 -0.60 15.68
C LEU A 300 22.57 -0.40 16.72
N ARG A 301 22.23 -0.28 18.01
CA ARG A 301 23.19 -0.14 19.13
C ARG A 301 23.72 -1.49 19.66
N ARG A 302 23.02 -2.59 19.35
CA ARG A 302 23.45 -3.93 19.73
C ARG A 302 24.64 -4.37 18.87
N ARG A 303 25.67 -4.92 19.49
CA ARG A 303 26.85 -5.50 18.83
C ARG A 303 26.55 -6.88 18.27
#